data_de1015bcd1794bdedeaf82f528c8d4f1
#
_entry.id   de1015bcd1794bdedeaf82f528c8d4f1
#
_cell.length_a   1.000
_cell.length_b   1.000
_cell.length_c   1.000
_cell.angle_alpha   90.00
_cell.angle_beta   90.00
_cell.angle_gamma   90.00
#
_symmetry.space_group_name_H-M   'P 1'
#
loop_
_entity.id
_entity.type
_entity.pdbx_description
1 polymer ?
#
loop_
_entity_poly.entity_id
_entity_poly.type
_entity_poly.pdbx_seq_one_letter_code
_entity_poly.pdbx_strand_id
1 'polypeptide(L)'
;VPVWAVLDYTGFKVIERELLLIKVSILGPEHVRAQMNSRSLDWQLVQDEAEEMSPSNALRQTHAHLKSLTELAKLFQGKVVDVSSDCMVIELSAKPSRVDAFIKLVKPFGILEAARSGMMAMPRSPIYDRHENTEEEAEEEGSGVDASLLPPG
;
A
#
# COMPACT_ATOMS: atom_id res chain seq x y z
N VAL A 1 7.10 15.51 -24.06
CA VAL A 1 5.80 14.87 -23.87
C VAL A 1 4.74 15.95 -23.85
N PRO A 2 3.72 15.94 -24.72
CA PRO A 2 2.66 16.95 -24.72
C PRO A 2 1.81 16.79 -23.43
N VAL A 3 1.55 17.91 -22.76
CA VAL A 3 0.62 17.97 -21.62
C VAL A 3 -0.75 18.33 -22.16
N TRP A 4 -1.74 17.45 -22.00
CA TRP A 4 -3.10 17.65 -22.51
C TRP A 4 -4.02 18.37 -21.53
N ALA A 5 -3.82 18.14 -20.23
CA ALA A 5 -4.59 18.78 -19.19
C ALA A 5 -3.80 18.83 -17.87
N VAL A 6 -4.05 19.87 -17.08
CA VAL A 6 -3.59 19.98 -15.69
C VAL A 6 -4.83 20.24 -14.84
N LEU A 7 -5.07 19.36 -13.86
CA LEU A 7 -6.23 19.43 -12.95
C LEU A 7 -5.72 19.58 -11.53
N ASP A 8 -6.22 20.58 -10.82
CA ASP A 8 -5.96 20.78 -9.38
C ASP A 8 -7.05 20.09 -8.56
N TYR A 9 -6.64 19.12 -7.75
CA TYR A 9 -7.53 18.37 -6.86
C TYR A 9 -7.52 18.87 -5.41
N THR A 10 -6.89 20.02 -5.15
CA THR A 10 -6.86 20.62 -3.83
C THR A 10 -8.31 20.91 -3.36
N GLY A 11 -8.66 20.37 -2.19
CA GLY A 11 -10.00 20.52 -1.63
C GLY A 11 -11.07 19.58 -2.20
N PHE A 12 -10.76 18.73 -3.17
CA PHE A 12 -11.70 17.69 -3.62
C PHE A 12 -11.58 16.41 -2.78
N LYS A 13 -12.69 15.70 -2.63
CA LYS A 13 -12.70 14.34 -2.07
C LYS A 13 -12.19 13.37 -3.12
N VAL A 14 -10.94 12.97 -3.02
CA VAL A 14 -10.28 12.04 -3.95
C VAL A 14 -10.29 10.60 -3.45
N ILE A 15 -10.24 9.67 -4.39
CA ILE A 15 -9.90 8.27 -4.15
C ILE A 15 -8.43 8.11 -4.49
N GLU A 16 -7.64 7.78 -3.47
CA GLU A 16 -6.21 7.51 -3.62
C GLU A 16 -5.96 6.02 -3.69
N ARG A 17 -5.11 5.59 -4.61
CA ARG A 17 -4.67 4.19 -4.74
C ARG A 17 -3.19 4.16 -5.12
N GLU A 18 -2.53 3.13 -4.65
CA GLU A 18 -1.18 2.76 -5.01
C GLU A 18 -1.12 1.25 -5.19
N LEU A 19 -0.44 0.79 -6.23
CA LEU A 19 -0.16 -0.62 -6.47
C LEU A 19 1.21 -0.97 -5.89
N LEU A 20 1.25 -2.00 -5.07
CA LEU A 20 2.45 -2.62 -4.54
C LEU A 20 2.57 -4.04 -5.10
N LEU A 21 3.73 -4.38 -5.64
CA LEU A 21 4.18 -5.76 -5.84
C LEU A 21 5.34 -6.02 -4.89
N ILE A 22 5.23 -7.02 -4.05
CA ILE A 22 6.24 -7.33 -3.05
C ILE A 22 6.56 -8.82 -3.05
N LYS A 23 7.85 -9.13 -3.11
CA LYS A 23 8.40 -10.48 -3.02
C LYS A 23 8.96 -10.71 -1.62
N VAL A 24 8.47 -11.72 -0.95
CA VAL A 24 8.77 -12.01 0.45
C VAL A 24 9.29 -13.44 0.58
N SER A 25 10.31 -13.64 1.41
CA SER A 25 10.83 -14.97 1.73
C SER A 25 9.81 -15.74 2.58
N ILE A 26 9.61 -17.02 2.23
CA ILE A 26 8.86 -17.99 3.05
C ILE A 26 9.78 -18.82 3.94
N LEU A 27 11.09 -18.73 3.74
CA LEU A 27 12.11 -19.47 4.53
C LEU A 27 12.55 -18.69 5.77
N GLY A 28 12.17 -17.40 5.88
CA GLY A 28 12.51 -16.53 6.99
C GLY A 28 13.62 -15.52 6.68
N PRO A 29 13.87 -14.57 7.61
CA PRO A 29 14.85 -13.50 7.41
C PRO A 29 16.32 -14.00 7.37
N GLU A 30 16.63 -15.13 7.99
CA GLU A 30 17.96 -15.73 7.99
C GLU A 30 18.38 -16.12 6.58
N HIS A 31 17.46 -16.70 5.81
CA HIS A 31 17.69 -17.05 4.42
C HIS A 31 18.01 -15.83 3.54
N VAL A 32 17.33 -14.73 3.79
CA VAL A 32 17.58 -13.46 3.07
C VAL A 32 18.98 -12.93 3.37
N ARG A 33 19.41 -13.01 4.63
CA ARG A 33 20.78 -12.63 5.04
C ARG A 33 21.84 -13.51 4.38
N ALA A 34 21.63 -14.82 4.37
CA ALA A 34 22.54 -15.77 3.71
C ALA A 34 22.64 -15.48 2.21
N GLN A 35 21.52 -15.17 1.54
CA GLN A 35 21.48 -14.83 0.12
C GLN A 35 22.15 -13.48 -0.19
N MET A 36 22.03 -12.49 0.70
CA MET A 36 22.73 -11.22 0.59
C MET A 36 24.25 -11.38 0.81
N ASN A 37 24.66 -12.18 1.77
CA ASN A 37 26.06 -12.44 2.06
C ASN A 37 26.76 -13.27 0.97
N SER A 38 26.05 -14.19 0.31
CA SER A 38 26.60 -14.96 -0.82
C SER A 38 26.89 -14.10 -2.06
N ARG A 39 26.33 -12.90 -2.15
CA ARG A 39 26.69 -11.90 -3.16
C ARG A 39 27.97 -11.12 -2.82
N SER A 40 28.36 -11.05 -1.55
CA SER A 40 29.65 -10.54 -1.10
C SER A 40 30.58 -11.72 -0.89
N LEU A 41 31.70 -11.77 -1.61
CA LEU A 41 32.70 -12.84 -1.76
C LEU A 41 33.36 -13.39 -0.47
N ASP A 42 32.72 -13.34 0.68
CA ASP A 42 33.24 -13.78 1.98
C ASP A 42 32.41 -14.93 2.56
N TRP A 43 32.44 -16.09 1.85
CA TRP A 43 31.70 -17.29 2.24
C TRP A 43 32.42 -18.17 3.27
N GLN A 44 33.55 -17.71 3.83
CA GLN A 44 34.33 -18.47 4.83
C GLN A 44 33.89 -18.32 6.28
N LEU A 45 32.96 -17.40 6.61
CA LEU A 45 32.54 -17.13 8.00
C LEU A 45 31.15 -17.62 8.37
N VAL A 46 30.44 -18.32 7.49
CA VAL A 46 29.00 -18.66 7.69
C VAL A 46 28.80 -20.14 8.11
N GLN A 47 29.86 -20.88 8.46
CA GLN A 47 29.71 -22.30 8.80
C GLN A 47 29.39 -22.62 10.26
N ASP A 48 29.36 -21.63 11.17
CA ASP A 48 29.28 -21.92 12.61
C ASP A 48 27.93 -21.69 13.30
N GLU A 49 26.89 -21.19 12.65
CA GLU A 49 25.59 -20.95 13.30
C GLU A 49 24.37 -21.51 12.54
N ALA A 50 24.53 -22.37 11.58
CA ALA A 50 23.40 -23.17 11.11
C ALA A 50 23.17 -24.29 12.16
N GLU A 51 22.43 -23.99 13.24
CA GLU A 51 21.73 -25.05 13.98
C GLU A 51 21.02 -25.89 12.93
N GLU A 52 21.45 -27.15 12.79
CA GLU A 52 20.87 -28.13 11.86
C GLU A 52 19.39 -28.33 12.21
N MET A 53 18.54 -27.43 11.70
CA MET A 53 17.10 -27.63 11.79
C MET A 53 16.78 -28.93 11.07
N SER A 54 16.17 -29.87 11.77
CA SER A 54 15.71 -31.10 11.14
C SER A 54 14.84 -30.76 9.93
N PRO A 55 14.92 -31.49 8.81
CA PRO A 55 14.14 -31.22 7.61
C PRO A 55 12.65 -31.07 7.86
N SER A 56 12.10 -31.79 8.83
CA SER A 56 10.70 -31.70 9.24
C SER A 56 10.36 -30.38 9.94
N ASN A 57 11.28 -29.80 10.71
CA ASN A 57 11.08 -28.49 11.33
C ASN A 57 11.17 -27.35 10.32
N ALA A 58 12.12 -27.44 9.39
CA ALA A 58 12.23 -26.48 8.28
C ALA A 58 10.94 -26.46 7.45
N LEU A 59 10.39 -27.62 7.10
CA LEU A 59 9.13 -27.73 6.36
C LEU A 59 7.96 -27.13 7.12
N ARG A 60 7.84 -27.38 8.42
CA ARG A 60 6.79 -26.79 9.27
C ARG A 60 6.88 -25.27 9.33
N GLN A 61 8.09 -24.73 9.47
CA GLN A 61 8.33 -23.30 9.54
C GLN A 61 7.98 -22.62 8.21
N THR A 62 8.42 -23.18 7.09
CA THR A 62 8.07 -22.68 5.75
C THR A 62 6.55 -22.65 5.55
N HIS A 63 5.87 -23.73 5.94
CA HIS A 63 4.41 -23.80 5.83
C HIS A 63 3.71 -22.81 6.75
N ALA A 64 4.21 -22.58 7.97
CA ALA A 64 3.69 -21.57 8.89
C ALA A 64 3.86 -20.15 8.32
N HIS A 65 5.03 -19.83 7.76
CA HIS A 65 5.28 -18.53 7.11
C HIS A 65 4.37 -18.32 5.90
N LEU A 66 4.24 -19.32 5.04
CA LEU A 66 3.35 -19.27 3.88
C LEU A 66 1.90 -18.98 4.29
N LYS A 67 1.41 -19.68 5.32
CA LYS A 67 0.06 -19.48 5.86
C LYS A 67 -0.10 -18.07 6.42
N SER A 68 0.83 -17.62 7.25
CA SER A 68 0.77 -16.29 7.89
C SER A 68 0.81 -15.17 6.86
N LEU A 69 1.67 -15.25 5.85
CA LEU A 69 1.74 -14.28 4.77
C LEU A 69 0.47 -14.25 3.91
N THR A 70 -0.11 -15.43 3.64
CA THR A 70 -1.38 -15.52 2.91
C THR A 70 -2.54 -14.91 3.71
N GLU A 71 -2.58 -15.11 5.02
CA GLU A 71 -3.59 -14.51 5.90
C GLU A 71 -3.42 -12.98 5.97
N LEU A 72 -2.18 -12.48 6.12
CA LEU A 72 -1.89 -11.04 6.08
C LEU A 72 -2.31 -10.42 4.74
N ALA A 73 -2.00 -11.06 3.62
CA ALA A 73 -2.42 -10.58 2.31
C ALA A 73 -3.95 -10.46 2.24
N LYS A 74 -4.69 -11.47 2.69
CA LYS A 74 -6.16 -11.44 2.72
C LYS A 74 -6.72 -10.32 3.60
N LEU A 75 -6.16 -10.08 4.80
CA LEU A 75 -6.58 -9.00 5.70
C LEU A 75 -6.44 -7.61 5.07
N PHE A 76 -5.44 -7.43 4.23
CA PHE A 76 -5.22 -6.19 3.49
C PHE A 76 -5.94 -6.14 2.14
N GLN A 77 -6.71 -7.18 1.80
CA GLN A 77 -7.35 -7.35 0.49
C GLN A 77 -6.33 -7.43 -0.65
N GLY A 78 -5.13 -7.90 -0.34
CA GLY A 78 -4.10 -8.22 -1.30
C GLY A 78 -4.32 -9.60 -1.93
N LYS A 79 -3.61 -9.83 -3.01
CA LYS A 79 -3.68 -11.06 -3.80
C LYS A 79 -2.31 -11.70 -3.86
N VAL A 80 -2.24 -12.99 -3.60
CA VAL A 80 -1.04 -13.79 -3.89
C VAL A 80 -1.03 -14.04 -5.39
N VAL A 81 0.02 -13.58 -6.06
CA VAL A 81 0.18 -13.66 -7.52
C VAL A 81 1.00 -14.87 -7.90
N ASP A 82 2.06 -15.14 -7.13
CA ASP A 82 2.97 -16.24 -7.38
C ASP A 82 3.52 -16.83 -6.07
N VAL A 83 3.79 -18.13 -6.07
CA VAL A 83 4.41 -18.86 -4.96
C VAL A 83 5.49 -19.77 -5.51
N SER A 84 6.71 -19.56 -5.05
CA SER A 84 7.88 -20.39 -5.38
C SER A 84 8.31 -21.21 -4.17
N SER A 85 9.38 -22.00 -4.31
CA SER A 85 9.92 -22.84 -3.23
C SER A 85 10.46 -22.05 -2.02
N ASP A 86 10.90 -20.82 -2.24
CA ASP A 86 11.62 -19.98 -1.29
C ASP A 86 10.98 -18.62 -1.03
N CYS A 87 10.08 -18.19 -1.91
CA CYS A 87 9.44 -16.89 -1.83
C CYS A 87 8.01 -16.89 -2.37
N MET A 88 7.26 -15.83 -2.03
CA MET A 88 5.97 -15.54 -2.62
C MET A 88 5.88 -14.09 -3.07
N VAL A 89 5.08 -13.84 -4.10
CA VAL A 89 4.78 -12.50 -4.61
C VAL A 89 3.35 -12.13 -4.25
N ILE A 90 3.20 -10.98 -3.61
CA ILE A 90 1.91 -10.42 -3.20
C ILE A 90 1.68 -9.11 -3.93
N GLU A 91 0.49 -8.98 -4.50
CA GLU A 91 -0.04 -7.74 -5.08
C GLU A 91 -0.99 -7.09 -4.09
N LEU A 92 -0.84 -5.79 -3.86
CA LEU A 92 -1.73 -5.01 -3.02
C LEU A 92 -2.08 -3.69 -3.68
N SER A 93 -3.36 -3.40 -3.87
CA SER A 93 -3.86 -2.09 -4.30
C SER A 93 -4.61 -1.43 -3.14
N ALA A 94 -4.02 -0.40 -2.55
CA ALA A 94 -4.56 0.27 -1.38
C ALA A 94 -4.17 1.75 -1.31
N LYS A 95 -4.68 2.47 -0.30
CA LYS A 95 -4.17 3.81 0.02
C LYS A 95 -2.69 3.75 0.41
N PRO A 96 -1.86 4.78 0.13
CA PRO A 96 -0.43 4.79 0.44
C PRO A 96 -0.12 4.42 1.90
N SER A 97 -0.88 4.96 2.86
CA SER A 97 -0.71 4.66 4.29
C SER A 97 -0.95 3.18 4.63
N ARG A 98 -1.87 2.53 3.93
CA ARG A 98 -2.14 1.09 4.08
C ARG A 98 -1.06 0.23 3.46
N VAL A 99 -0.49 0.67 2.33
CA VAL A 99 0.67 0.04 1.69
C VAL A 99 1.87 0.07 2.64
N ASP A 100 2.15 1.23 3.26
CA ASP A 100 3.24 1.36 4.23
C ASP A 100 3.04 0.48 5.48
N ALA A 101 1.81 0.39 5.97
CA ALA A 101 1.47 -0.50 7.09
C ALA A 101 1.71 -1.98 6.74
N PHE A 102 1.32 -2.40 5.53
CA PHE A 102 1.55 -3.75 5.05
C PHE A 102 3.05 -4.09 4.94
N ILE A 103 3.85 -3.19 4.35
CA ILE A 103 5.30 -3.36 4.24
C ILE A 103 5.95 -3.53 5.63
N LYS A 104 5.52 -2.73 6.62
CA LYS A 104 6.04 -2.85 8.00
C LYS A 104 5.72 -4.21 8.62
N LEU A 105 4.52 -4.75 8.38
CA LEU A 105 4.11 -6.06 8.92
C LEU A 105 4.81 -7.23 8.23
N VAL A 106 5.12 -7.10 6.95
CA VAL A 106 5.78 -8.16 6.17
C VAL A 106 7.30 -8.13 6.33
N LYS A 107 7.87 -7.00 6.76
CA LYS A 107 9.32 -6.83 6.95
C LYS A 107 10.01 -7.93 7.78
N PRO A 108 9.43 -8.44 8.90
CA PRO A 108 10.05 -9.52 9.68
C PRO A 108 10.24 -10.83 8.92
N PHE A 109 9.43 -11.11 7.91
CA PHE A 109 9.56 -12.34 7.09
C PHE A 109 10.75 -12.29 6.12
N GLY A 110 11.27 -11.10 5.84
CA GLY A 110 12.35 -10.86 4.89
C GLY A 110 11.83 -10.47 3.51
N ILE A 111 11.91 -9.19 3.19
CA ILE A 111 11.55 -8.65 1.88
C ILE A 111 12.74 -8.81 0.95
N LEU A 112 12.53 -9.51 -0.17
CA LEU A 112 13.54 -9.72 -1.22
C LEU A 112 13.52 -8.57 -2.23
N GLU A 113 12.32 -8.15 -2.62
CA GLU A 113 12.11 -7.13 -3.65
C GLU A 113 10.76 -6.46 -3.44
N ALA A 114 10.66 -5.17 -3.74
CA ALA A 114 9.39 -4.45 -3.71
C ALA A 114 9.36 -3.39 -4.83
N ALA A 115 8.23 -3.32 -5.53
CA ALA A 115 7.95 -2.33 -6.56
C ALA A 115 6.65 -1.59 -6.21
N ARG A 116 6.66 -0.27 -6.34
CA ARG A 116 5.51 0.61 -6.07
C ARG A 116 5.22 1.48 -7.29
N SER A 117 3.95 1.62 -7.64
CA SER A 117 3.53 2.49 -8.76
C SER A 117 3.58 3.98 -8.44
N GLY A 118 3.63 4.33 -7.15
CA GLY A 118 3.32 5.68 -6.71
C GLY A 118 1.81 5.91 -6.59
N MET A 119 1.45 7.04 -5.98
CA MET A 119 0.05 7.39 -5.72
C MET A 119 -0.67 7.81 -6.99
N MET A 120 -1.82 7.21 -7.25
CA MET A 120 -2.80 7.63 -8.24
C MET A 120 -4.00 8.21 -7.51
N ALA A 121 -4.52 9.34 -7.98
CA ALA A 121 -5.68 10.01 -7.39
C ALA A 121 -6.74 10.30 -8.45
N MET A 122 -8.01 10.16 -8.07
CA MET A 122 -9.17 10.48 -8.90
C MET A 122 -10.26 11.13 -8.04
N PRO A 123 -10.90 12.22 -8.48
CA PRO A 123 -12.01 12.82 -7.75
C PRO A 123 -13.21 11.88 -7.70
N ARG A 124 -13.98 11.93 -6.61
CA ARG A 124 -15.20 11.11 -6.44
C ARG A 124 -16.38 11.65 -7.24
N SER A 125 -16.45 12.96 -7.36
CA SER A 125 -17.51 13.64 -8.11
C SER A 125 -16.95 14.28 -9.37
N PRO A 126 -17.73 14.44 -10.43
CA PRO A 126 -17.33 15.22 -11.60
C PRO A 126 -16.88 16.63 -11.19
N ILE A 127 -15.85 17.15 -11.82
CA ILE A 127 -15.29 18.47 -11.52
C ILE A 127 -16.29 19.59 -11.87
N TYR A 128 -17.25 19.31 -12.73
CA TYR A 128 -18.23 20.26 -13.26
C TYR A 128 -19.27 20.73 -12.23
N ASP A 129 -19.59 19.89 -11.23
CA ASP A 129 -20.65 20.19 -10.24
C ASP A 129 -20.26 21.27 -9.23
N ARG A 130 -19.00 21.74 -9.21
CA ARG A 130 -18.54 22.69 -8.20
C ARG A 130 -18.85 24.16 -8.54
N HIS A 131 -18.97 24.47 -9.81
CA HIS A 131 -19.27 25.84 -10.22
C HIS A 131 -20.76 26.20 -10.04
N GLU A 132 -21.66 25.23 -10.26
CA GLU A 132 -23.11 25.45 -10.11
C GLU A 132 -23.51 25.59 -8.64
N ASN A 133 -22.96 24.76 -7.73
CA ASN A 133 -23.28 24.85 -6.29
C ASN A 133 -22.71 26.12 -5.62
N THR A 134 -21.63 26.70 -6.15
CA THR A 134 -21.08 27.93 -5.56
C THR A 134 -21.91 29.16 -5.95
N GLU A 135 -22.54 29.14 -7.12
CA GLU A 135 -23.43 30.20 -7.57
C GLU A 135 -24.79 30.13 -6.86
N GLU A 136 -25.35 28.93 -6.63
CA GLU A 136 -26.59 28.73 -5.86
C GLU A 136 -26.43 29.10 -4.37
N GLU A 137 -25.31 28.74 -3.71
CA GLU A 137 -25.02 29.12 -2.32
C GLU A 137 -24.80 30.67 -2.20
N ALA A 138 -24.22 31.30 -3.21
CA ALA A 138 -24.01 32.74 -3.23
C ALA A 138 -25.33 33.51 -3.49
N GLU A 139 -26.27 32.92 -4.25
CA GLU A 139 -27.59 33.51 -4.47
C GLU A 139 -28.52 33.33 -3.25
N GLU A 140 -28.42 32.23 -2.50
CA GLU A 140 -29.16 32.02 -1.24
C GLU A 140 -28.66 32.93 -0.10
N GLU A 141 -27.35 33.19 0.01
CA GLU A 141 -26.80 34.14 0.99
C GLU A 141 -27.06 35.61 0.58
N GLY A 142 -27.34 35.87 -0.69
CA GLY A 142 -27.63 37.21 -1.21
C GLY A 142 -29.09 37.68 -1.07
N SER A 143 -30.03 36.77 -0.72
CA SER A 143 -31.41 37.17 -0.41
C SER A 143 -31.48 37.74 1.01
N GLY A 144 -30.90 38.91 1.17
CA GLY A 144 -30.86 39.65 2.42
C GLY A 144 -32.25 39.90 2.97
N VAL A 145 -32.39 39.68 4.26
CA VAL A 145 -33.53 40.00 5.07
C VAL A 145 -33.99 41.42 4.73
N ASP A 146 -35.20 41.57 4.17
CA ASP A 146 -35.79 42.85 3.84
C ASP A 146 -35.99 43.67 5.13
N ALA A 147 -35.15 44.69 5.29
CA ALA A 147 -35.15 45.56 6.47
C ALA A 147 -36.48 46.29 6.69
N SER A 148 -37.41 46.23 5.74
CA SER A 148 -38.74 46.83 5.83
C SER A 148 -39.71 46.07 6.74
N LEU A 149 -39.36 44.86 7.18
CA LEU A 149 -40.16 44.00 8.05
C LEU A 149 -39.86 44.15 9.55
N LEU A 150 -38.92 45.05 9.92
CA LEU A 150 -38.62 45.31 11.33
C LEU A 150 -39.69 46.30 11.92
N PRO A 151 -40.29 46.01 13.08
CA PRO A 151 -41.23 46.88 13.71
C PRO A 151 -40.55 48.22 14.15
N PRO A 152 -41.21 49.38 14.01
CA PRO A 152 -40.67 50.67 14.46
C PRO A 152 -40.51 50.64 15.97
N GLY A 153 -39.29 50.98 16.47
CA GLY A 153 -38.97 51.13 17.88
C GLY A 153 -39.51 52.39 18.47
#